data_f3c396a2ea7fb37afd344542aecb4580
#
_entry.id   f3c396a2ea7fb37afd344542aecb4580
#
_cell.length_a   1.000
_cell.length_b   1.000
_cell.length_c   1.000
_cell.angle_alpha   90.00
_cell.angle_beta   90.00
_cell.angle_gamma   90.00
#
_symmetry.space_group_name_H-M   'P 1'
#
loop_
_entity.id
_entity.type
_entity.pdbx_description
1 polymer ?
#
loop_
_entity_poly.entity_id
_entity_poly.type
_entity_poly.pdbx_seq_one_letter_code
_entity_poly.pdbx_strand_id
1 'polypeptide(L)'
;MDKYEVLKHCFGHSRFRQGQEELVDAVLSGRDALGIMPTGGGKSLCYQIPALLLGGITIVISPLISLMKDQVAALKNAGISAAYINSSLTAEQLRLVYRRARDGAYKLLYVAPERLETEGFTALMQAVTVSLVAVDEAHCISQWGQDFRPSYRSIPDFVASLPQRPPVTALTATATAEVQQDIARLLELRDPVRCVTGFDRPNLFFDVQRPKNKMSALLDLLRTRRDKTGIVYCATRAAAERVCRTLCSRGVAAVCYHAGMEDGERRASQDDFQFDRKNVIVATNAFGMGIDKSNVNFVIHYNMPKSLEAYYQEAGRAGRDGEAADCILLYSAGDVETAKFLIQSGGEELGDAEREELRRRDYERLKIMTGYCKTTRCLRGYILDYFGQPHAEECGNCGNCRRTYRLEDITISAQMILSCVVRVRETLGYYVGKTLIVQTLRGSRDRRLLQLGLDRLSTYGLMQKLSAEKVLAMLDRLEEAGYLRTNAQHFTLEPTAAANGVLFGGEKIAMPVHLETAAQSGEKKRRRKSAAASAPTTGTDGLFAALKAERTRLAAAEGVPAYVVFSNATLADMAAKAPHTTEDFLEVSGVGEIKAARYGEAFLKAIAAYEEADKA
;
A
#
# COMPACT_ATOMS: atom_id res chain seq x y z
N MET A 1 31.54 -3.29 -17.90
CA MET A 1 30.59 -3.93 -16.97
C MET A 1 29.32 -4.30 -17.72
N ASP A 2 28.84 -5.50 -17.54
CA ASP A 2 27.52 -5.89 -18.02
C ASP A 2 26.42 -5.64 -16.95
N LYS A 3 25.16 -5.91 -17.27
CA LYS A 3 24.02 -5.68 -16.36
C LYS A 3 24.07 -6.54 -15.09
N TYR A 4 24.67 -7.73 -15.14
CA TYR A 4 24.77 -8.64 -13.98
C TYR A 4 25.93 -8.21 -13.06
N GLU A 5 27.04 -7.76 -13.67
CA GLU A 5 28.16 -7.19 -12.91
C GLU A 5 27.70 -5.95 -12.15
N VAL A 6 26.96 -5.02 -12.78
CA VAL A 6 26.38 -3.85 -12.10
C VAL A 6 25.42 -4.27 -11.00
N LEU A 7 24.55 -5.25 -11.26
CA LEU A 7 23.59 -5.78 -10.28
C LEU A 7 24.32 -6.35 -9.05
N LYS A 8 25.41 -7.10 -9.25
CA LYS A 8 26.20 -7.70 -8.16
C LYS A 8 27.04 -6.64 -7.44
N HIS A 9 27.83 -5.87 -8.15
CA HIS A 9 28.78 -4.90 -7.56
C HIS A 9 28.09 -3.76 -6.80
N CYS A 10 27.09 -3.11 -7.44
CA CYS A 10 26.47 -1.92 -6.85
C CYS A 10 25.35 -2.26 -5.87
N PHE A 11 24.57 -3.32 -6.15
CA PHE A 11 23.35 -3.63 -5.41
C PHE A 11 23.40 -4.92 -4.61
N GLY A 12 24.43 -5.75 -4.79
CA GLY A 12 24.63 -6.99 -4.03
C GLY A 12 23.65 -8.12 -4.38
N HIS A 13 23.07 -8.09 -5.58
CA HIS A 13 22.13 -9.13 -6.04
C HIS A 13 22.75 -9.97 -7.15
N SER A 14 22.67 -11.30 -7.02
CA SER A 14 23.22 -12.24 -8.01
C SER A 14 22.31 -12.49 -9.22
N ARG A 15 21.03 -12.12 -9.12
CA ARG A 15 20.03 -12.33 -10.18
C ARG A 15 18.93 -11.28 -10.12
N PHE A 16 18.37 -10.98 -11.26
CA PHE A 16 17.17 -10.15 -11.39
C PHE A 16 15.95 -10.86 -10.80
N ARG A 17 15.02 -10.09 -10.27
CA ARG A 17 13.67 -10.55 -9.96
C ARG A 17 12.85 -10.63 -11.24
N GLN A 18 11.74 -11.35 -11.19
CA GLN A 18 10.82 -11.49 -12.32
C GLN A 18 10.49 -10.13 -12.94
N GLY A 19 10.64 -10.02 -14.25
CA GLY A 19 10.32 -8.84 -15.06
C GLY A 19 11.35 -7.71 -15.01
N GLN A 20 12.29 -7.68 -14.06
CA GLN A 20 13.30 -6.63 -14.01
C GLN A 20 14.24 -6.71 -15.21
N GLU A 21 14.72 -7.90 -15.54
CA GLU A 21 15.66 -8.12 -16.64
C GLU A 21 15.07 -7.72 -17.97
N GLU A 22 13.82 -8.09 -18.25
CA GLU A 22 13.09 -7.73 -19.47
C GLU A 22 13.00 -6.20 -19.66
N LEU A 23 12.69 -5.46 -18.57
CA LEU A 23 12.64 -4.00 -18.60
C LEU A 23 14.02 -3.37 -18.79
N VAL A 24 15.06 -3.91 -18.13
CA VAL A 24 16.44 -3.46 -18.29
C VAL A 24 16.91 -3.65 -19.73
N ASP A 25 16.67 -4.82 -20.33
CA ASP A 25 17.05 -5.12 -21.71
C ASP A 25 16.30 -4.27 -22.73
N ALA A 26 15.01 -3.99 -22.49
CA ALA A 26 14.23 -3.07 -23.32
C ALA A 26 14.90 -1.69 -23.36
N VAL A 27 15.24 -1.14 -22.20
CA VAL A 27 15.89 0.19 -22.11
C VAL A 27 17.28 0.18 -22.75
N LEU A 28 18.10 -0.83 -22.48
CA LEU A 28 19.45 -0.94 -23.07
C LEU A 28 19.41 -1.11 -24.59
N SER A 29 18.35 -1.68 -25.15
CA SER A 29 18.13 -1.76 -26.59
C SER A 29 17.48 -0.50 -27.21
N GLY A 30 17.27 0.56 -26.40
CA GLY A 30 16.70 1.82 -26.88
C GLY A 30 15.17 1.81 -27.01
N ARG A 31 14.46 0.83 -26.46
CA ARG A 31 13.00 0.72 -26.49
C ARG A 31 12.37 1.34 -25.24
N ASP A 32 11.17 1.86 -25.41
CA ASP A 32 10.35 2.29 -24.28
C ASP A 32 9.87 1.09 -23.46
N ALA A 33 9.63 1.30 -22.17
CA ALA A 33 9.19 0.24 -21.25
C ALA A 33 8.07 0.71 -20.32
N LEU A 34 7.12 -0.20 -20.04
CA LEU A 34 6.06 0.00 -19.04
C LEU A 34 6.09 -1.15 -18.05
N GLY A 35 6.51 -0.86 -16.81
CA GLY A 35 6.61 -1.84 -15.73
C GLY A 35 5.55 -1.64 -14.66
N ILE A 36 4.71 -2.67 -14.46
CA ILE A 36 3.74 -2.73 -13.37
C ILE A 36 4.26 -3.78 -12.38
N MET A 37 4.81 -3.30 -11.27
CA MET A 37 5.50 -4.15 -10.29
C MET A 37 5.06 -3.76 -8.87
N PRO A 38 4.76 -4.70 -7.97
CA PRO A 38 4.29 -4.40 -6.64
C PRO A 38 5.30 -3.55 -5.84
N THR A 39 4.83 -2.89 -4.80
CA THR A 39 5.71 -2.19 -3.86
C THR A 39 6.70 -3.21 -3.25
N GLY A 40 8.00 -2.87 -3.24
CA GLY A 40 9.06 -3.79 -2.85
C GLY A 40 9.53 -4.75 -3.97
N GLY A 41 8.94 -4.70 -5.16
CA GLY A 41 9.35 -5.47 -6.34
C GLY A 41 10.69 -5.05 -6.96
N GLY A 42 11.29 -3.96 -6.48
CA GLY A 42 12.59 -3.48 -6.97
C GLY A 42 12.49 -2.66 -8.27
N LYS A 43 11.41 -1.91 -8.46
CA LYS A 43 11.19 -1.02 -9.63
C LYS A 43 12.38 -0.11 -9.94
N SER A 44 13.01 0.44 -8.91
CA SER A 44 14.11 1.39 -9.10
C SER A 44 15.31 0.78 -9.84
N LEU A 45 15.58 -0.51 -9.68
CA LEU A 45 16.66 -1.19 -10.39
C LEU A 45 16.45 -1.19 -11.92
N CYS A 46 15.19 -1.18 -12.38
CA CYS A 46 14.86 -1.21 -13.81
C CYS A 46 15.34 0.04 -14.57
N TYR A 47 15.58 1.17 -13.89
CA TYR A 47 16.19 2.35 -14.50
C TYR A 47 17.60 2.66 -13.92
N GLN A 48 17.90 2.24 -12.68
CA GLN A 48 19.21 2.50 -12.07
C GLN A 48 20.32 1.70 -12.73
N ILE A 49 20.06 0.45 -13.11
CA ILE A 49 21.06 -0.39 -13.81
C ILE A 49 21.33 0.16 -15.22
N PRO A 50 20.32 0.43 -16.08
CA PRO A 50 20.57 1.08 -17.36
C PRO A 50 21.29 2.43 -17.23
N ALA A 51 20.95 3.25 -16.23
CA ALA A 51 21.61 4.53 -15.99
C ALA A 51 23.13 4.43 -15.80
N LEU A 52 23.59 3.32 -15.23
CA LEU A 52 25.02 3.07 -15.03
C LEU A 52 25.73 2.57 -16.28
N LEU A 53 25.02 1.88 -17.16
CA LEU A 53 25.54 1.29 -18.39
C LEU A 53 25.47 2.24 -19.59
N LEU A 54 24.46 3.13 -19.63
CA LEU A 54 24.27 4.11 -20.68
C LEU A 54 25.23 5.30 -20.51
N GLY A 55 25.63 5.91 -21.64
CA GLY A 55 26.33 7.17 -21.66
C GLY A 55 25.39 8.35 -21.38
N GLY A 56 25.89 9.41 -20.72
CA GLY A 56 25.08 10.58 -20.40
C GLY A 56 24.36 10.49 -19.03
N ILE A 57 23.25 11.24 -18.89
CA ILE A 57 22.50 11.35 -17.64
C ILE A 57 21.10 10.72 -17.77
N THR A 58 20.65 10.03 -16.74
CA THR A 58 19.27 9.55 -16.62
C THR A 58 18.45 10.53 -15.82
N ILE A 59 17.33 11.00 -16.38
CA ILE A 59 16.36 11.85 -15.69
C ILE A 59 15.28 10.95 -15.09
N VAL A 60 15.10 11.05 -13.76
CA VAL A 60 14.06 10.31 -13.03
C VAL A 60 13.01 11.29 -12.55
N ILE A 61 11.83 11.26 -13.15
CA ILE A 61 10.69 12.11 -12.78
C ILE A 61 9.94 11.39 -11.66
N SER A 62 9.87 12.04 -10.47
CA SER A 62 9.23 11.48 -9.28
C SER A 62 8.36 12.54 -8.58
N PRO A 63 7.18 12.17 -8.06
CA PRO A 63 6.23 13.16 -7.54
C PRO A 63 6.55 13.63 -6.11
N LEU A 64 7.60 13.09 -5.47
CA LEU A 64 7.79 13.22 -4.02
C LEU A 64 9.21 13.57 -3.62
N ILE A 65 9.32 14.69 -2.94
CA ILE A 65 10.59 15.23 -2.43
C ILE A 65 11.29 14.27 -1.47
N SER A 66 10.54 13.63 -0.56
CA SER A 66 11.09 12.67 0.40
C SER A 66 11.68 11.44 -0.29
N LEU A 67 10.93 10.86 -1.26
CA LEU A 67 11.40 9.70 -2.02
C LEU A 67 12.68 10.01 -2.80
N MET A 68 12.74 11.18 -3.46
CA MET A 68 13.95 11.60 -4.19
C MET A 68 15.16 11.66 -3.26
N LYS A 69 14.99 12.23 -2.04
CA LYS A 69 16.06 12.33 -1.04
C LYS A 69 16.56 10.95 -0.59
N ASP A 70 15.63 10.05 -0.28
CA ASP A 70 15.95 8.69 0.18
C ASP A 70 16.63 7.87 -0.93
N GLN A 71 16.12 7.95 -2.18
CA GLN A 71 16.74 7.28 -3.34
C GLN A 71 18.15 7.81 -3.62
N VAL A 72 18.34 9.14 -3.62
CA VAL A 72 19.67 9.75 -3.84
C VAL A 72 20.62 9.40 -2.70
N ALA A 73 20.16 9.35 -1.45
CA ALA A 73 21.00 8.91 -0.32
C ALA A 73 21.41 7.44 -0.46
N ALA A 74 20.48 6.56 -0.83
CA ALA A 74 20.77 5.14 -1.07
C ALA A 74 21.79 4.93 -2.21
N LEU A 75 21.62 5.67 -3.33
CA LEU A 75 22.55 5.62 -4.46
C LEU A 75 23.96 6.10 -4.08
N LYS A 76 24.06 7.22 -3.35
CA LYS A 76 25.35 7.70 -2.85
C LYS A 76 26.04 6.70 -1.93
N ASN A 77 25.30 6.03 -1.06
CA ASN A 77 25.83 4.96 -0.20
C ASN A 77 26.26 3.72 -0.99
N ALA A 78 25.67 3.51 -2.18
CA ALA A 78 26.13 2.50 -3.13
C ALA A 78 27.25 3.01 -4.08
N GLY A 79 27.84 4.19 -3.80
CA GLY A 79 28.91 4.78 -4.62
C GLY A 79 28.45 5.35 -5.95
N ILE A 80 27.14 5.53 -6.16
CA ILE A 80 26.57 6.01 -7.41
C ILE A 80 26.32 7.52 -7.32
N SER A 81 26.84 8.28 -8.28
CA SER A 81 26.64 9.72 -8.35
C SER A 81 25.22 10.09 -8.76
N ALA A 82 24.47 10.62 -7.83
CA ALA A 82 23.09 11.07 -8.04
C ALA A 82 22.79 12.39 -7.34
N ALA A 83 21.84 13.16 -7.88
CA ALA A 83 21.32 14.38 -7.27
C ALA A 83 19.81 14.49 -7.46
N TYR A 84 19.19 15.49 -6.83
CA TYR A 84 17.78 15.81 -7.05
C TYR A 84 17.55 17.31 -7.27
N ILE A 85 16.48 17.65 -7.99
CA ILE A 85 16.01 19.01 -8.25
C ILE A 85 14.54 19.09 -7.85
N ASN A 86 14.25 19.81 -6.78
CA ASN A 86 12.90 20.04 -6.29
C ASN A 86 12.78 21.40 -5.57
N SER A 87 11.62 21.70 -4.99
CA SER A 87 11.35 22.98 -4.31
C SER A 87 12.08 23.16 -2.97
N SER A 88 12.70 22.10 -2.41
CA SER A 88 13.42 22.21 -1.14
C SER A 88 14.87 22.71 -1.27
N LEU A 89 15.37 22.86 -2.50
CA LEU A 89 16.72 23.39 -2.73
C LEU A 89 16.74 24.91 -2.71
N THR A 90 17.78 25.47 -2.07
CA THR A 90 18.08 26.89 -2.20
C THR A 90 18.56 27.23 -3.60
N ALA A 91 18.51 28.51 -4.01
CA ALA A 91 18.99 28.94 -5.32
C ALA A 91 20.48 28.62 -5.52
N GLU A 92 21.31 28.69 -4.47
CA GLU A 92 22.72 28.34 -4.52
C GLU A 92 22.94 26.85 -4.72
N GLN A 93 22.21 26.00 -3.98
CA GLN A 93 22.24 24.55 -4.14
C GLN A 93 21.81 24.15 -5.54
N LEU A 94 20.75 24.76 -6.07
CA LEU A 94 20.26 24.50 -7.41
C LEU A 94 21.30 24.84 -8.50
N ARG A 95 21.96 26.02 -8.38
CA ARG A 95 23.05 26.41 -9.28
C ARG A 95 24.22 25.42 -9.25
N LEU A 96 24.57 24.93 -8.06
CA LEU A 96 25.62 23.94 -7.88
C LEU A 96 25.26 22.61 -8.56
N VAL A 97 24.00 22.15 -8.40
CA VAL A 97 23.52 20.92 -9.07
C VAL A 97 23.58 21.08 -10.59
N TYR A 98 23.12 22.22 -11.12
CA TYR A 98 23.15 22.47 -12.57
C TYR A 98 24.58 22.50 -13.13
N ARG A 99 25.51 23.15 -12.44
CA ARG A 99 26.93 23.16 -12.83
C ARG A 99 27.48 21.74 -12.88
N ARG A 100 27.37 20.98 -11.80
CA ARG A 100 27.88 19.61 -11.72
C ARG A 100 27.22 18.66 -12.72
N ALA A 101 25.95 18.87 -13.04
CA ALA A 101 25.27 18.08 -14.08
C ALA A 101 25.85 18.35 -15.46
N ARG A 102 26.17 19.63 -15.80
CA ARG A 102 26.86 20.00 -17.05
C ARG A 102 28.28 19.40 -17.12
N ASP A 103 28.96 19.33 -15.99
CA ASP A 103 30.30 18.72 -15.86
C ASP A 103 30.25 17.18 -15.90
N GLY A 104 29.07 16.56 -16.10
CA GLY A 104 28.91 15.11 -16.18
C GLY A 104 29.08 14.38 -14.85
N ALA A 105 28.96 15.09 -13.70
CA ALA A 105 29.20 14.50 -12.37
C ALA A 105 28.11 13.55 -11.91
N TYR A 106 26.97 13.49 -12.58
CA TYR A 106 25.83 12.67 -12.15
C TYR A 106 25.41 11.65 -13.21
N LYS A 107 25.16 10.42 -12.78
CA LYS A 107 24.52 9.37 -13.60
C LYS A 107 22.99 9.47 -13.55
N LEU A 108 22.43 9.81 -12.37
CA LEU A 108 20.98 9.97 -12.19
C LEU A 108 20.66 11.36 -11.61
N LEU A 109 19.64 11.98 -12.17
CA LEU A 109 19.09 13.24 -11.70
C LEU A 109 17.60 13.08 -11.47
N TYR A 110 17.18 13.09 -10.19
CA TYR A 110 15.77 13.04 -9.81
C TYR A 110 15.15 14.43 -9.90
N VAL A 111 14.00 14.54 -10.53
CA VAL A 111 13.37 15.83 -10.82
C VAL A 111 11.89 15.79 -10.44
N ALA A 112 11.43 16.83 -9.73
CA ALA A 112 10.01 17.02 -9.50
C ALA A 112 9.34 17.50 -10.81
N PRO A 113 8.15 16.98 -11.18
CA PRO A 113 7.51 17.29 -12.45
C PRO A 113 7.28 18.80 -12.66
N GLU A 114 7.05 19.56 -11.59
CA GLU A 114 6.88 21.02 -11.65
C GLU A 114 8.16 21.79 -12.07
N ARG A 115 9.29 21.11 -12.13
CA ARG A 115 10.57 21.71 -12.57
C ARG A 115 10.85 21.52 -14.05
N LEU A 116 10.13 20.65 -14.74
CA LEU A 116 10.38 20.31 -16.14
C LEU A 116 10.27 21.52 -17.08
N GLU A 117 9.36 22.45 -16.79
CA GLU A 117 9.08 23.64 -17.60
C GLU A 117 9.91 24.87 -17.19
N THR A 118 10.78 24.78 -16.16
CA THR A 118 11.59 25.91 -15.73
C THR A 118 12.73 26.20 -16.71
N GLU A 119 12.95 27.49 -17.05
CA GLU A 119 13.98 27.93 -17.99
C GLU A 119 15.37 27.35 -17.67
N GLY A 120 15.76 27.35 -16.37
CA GLY A 120 17.06 26.84 -15.95
C GLY A 120 17.20 25.33 -16.17
N PHE A 121 16.13 24.56 -16.02
CA PHE A 121 16.14 23.12 -16.27
C PHE A 121 16.14 22.83 -17.77
N THR A 122 15.32 23.53 -18.54
CA THR A 122 15.32 23.43 -20.02
C THR A 122 16.70 23.75 -20.59
N ALA A 123 17.34 24.82 -20.14
CA ALA A 123 18.70 25.18 -20.58
C ALA A 123 19.75 24.12 -20.17
N LEU A 124 19.57 23.44 -19.02
CA LEU A 124 20.42 22.30 -18.65
C LEU A 124 20.22 21.13 -19.61
N MET A 125 18.98 20.79 -19.95
CA MET A 125 18.66 19.64 -20.82
C MET A 125 19.19 19.83 -22.25
N GLN A 126 19.31 21.06 -22.74
CA GLN A 126 19.93 21.37 -24.02
C GLN A 126 21.47 21.24 -23.97
N ALA A 127 22.08 21.29 -22.81
CA ALA A 127 23.53 21.27 -22.62
C ALA A 127 24.08 19.87 -22.24
N VAL A 128 23.22 18.89 -21.94
CA VAL A 128 23.62 17.54 -21.51
C VAL A 128 22.98 16.46 -22.38
N THR A 129 23.64 15.32 -22.52
CA THR A 129 23.06 14.16 -23.20
C THR A 129 22.17 13.38 -22.23
N VAL A 130 20.86 13.39 -22.49
CA VAL A 130 19.90 12.58 -21.73
C VAL A 130 19.81 11.19 -22.37
N SER A 131 20.18 10.15 -21.63
CA SER A 131 20.23 8.77 -22.13
C SER A 131 18.98 7.94 -21.80
N LEU A 132 18.21 8.36 -20.79
CA LEU A 132 17.00 7.69 -20.33
C LEU A 132 16.10 8.69 -19.58
N VAL A 133 14.79 8.62 -19.80
CA VAL A 133 13.79 9.25 -18.93
C VAL A 133 13.02 8.15 -18.21
N ALA A 134 13.10 8.13 -16.90
CA ALA A 134 12.34 7.23 -16.04
C ALA A 134 11.20 8.00 -15.37
N VAL A 135 9.96 7.54 -15.53
CA VAL A 135 8.77 8.11 -14.89
C VAL A 135 8.35 7.19 -13.76
N ASP A 136 8.66 7.60 -12.52
CA ASP A 136 8.25 6.89 -11.32
C ASP A 136 6.82 7.27 -10.94
N GLU A 137 6.09 6.34 -10.30
CA GLU A 137 4.66 6.48 -9.99
C GLU A 137 3.84 6.95 -11.22
N ALA A 138 4.11 6.33 -12.37
CA ALA A 138 3.54 6.74 -13.66
C ALA A 138 2.00 6.79 -13.69
N HIS A 139 1.31 6.11 -12.75
CA HIS A 139 -0.14 6.21 -12.60
C HIS A 139 -0.62 7.64 -12.29
N CYS A 140 0.27 8.53 -11.82
CA CYS A 140 -0.05 9.94 -11.56
C CYS A 140 -0.43 10.73 -12.82
N ILE A 141 -0.10 10.25 -14.02
CA ILE A 141 -0.49 10.93 -15.27
C ILE A 141 -1.96 10.70 -15.64
N SER A 142 -2.52 9.57 -15.22
CA SER A 142 -3.88 9.17 -15.55
C SER A 142 -4.90 9.76 -14.58
N GLN A 143 -5.95 10.35 -15.09
CA GLN A 143 -7.11 10.75 -14.27
C GLN A 143 -7.83 9.55 -13.63
N TRP A 144 -7.63 8.36 -14.20
CA TRP A 144 -8.10 7.09 -13.65
C TRP A 144 -7.14 6.52 -12.60
N GLY A 145 -5.95 7.12 -12.42
CA GLY A 145 -5.02 6.78 -11.34
C GLY A 145 -5.52 7.26 -9.97
N GLN A 146 -5.02 6.65 -8.92
CA GLN A 146 -5.45 6.98 -7.54
C GLN A 146 -4.94 8.35 -7.03
N ASP A 147 -3.84 8.86 -7.61
CA ASP A 147 -3.16 10.10 -7.22
C ASP A 147 -2.83 10.91 -8.50
N PHE A 148 -3.87 11.34 -9.19
CA PHE A 148 -3.70 12.15 -10.39
C PHE A 148 -2.99 13.47 -10.07
N ARG A 149 -1.95 13.79 -10.86
CA ARG A 149 -1.17 15.03 -10.74
C ARG A 149 -1.11 15.75 -12.08
N PRO A 150 -1.71 16.94 -12.18
CA PRO A 150 -1.71 17.72 -13.42
C PRO A 150 -0.30 17.96 -13.99
N SER A 151 0.71 18.15 -13.12
CA SER A 151 2.10 18.35 -13.52
C SER A 151 2.75 17.17 -14.27
N TYR A 152 2.17 15.96 -14.21
CA TYR A 152 2.63 14.84 -15.04
C TYR A 152 2.26 14.99 -16.51
N ARG A 153 1.29 15.82 -16.84
CA ARG A 153 0.88 16.08 -18.23
C ARG A 153 1.95 16.81 -19.06
N SER A 154 2.89 17.49 -18.42
CA SER A 154 4.01 18.14 -19.10
C SER A 154 5.16 17.19 -19.49
N ILE A 155 5.13 15.94 -19.04
CA ILE A 155 6.21 14.97 -19.31
C ILE A 155 6.38 14.68 -20.81
N PRO A 156 5.33 14.44 -21.62
CA PRO A 156 5.47 14.20 -23.05
C PRO A 156 6.12 15.39 -23.77
N ASP A 157 5.66 16.62 -23.49
CA ASP A 157 6.22 17.84 -24.07
C ASP A 157 7.69 18.02 -23.68
N PHE A 158 8.03 17.73 -22.44
CA PHE A 158 9.41 17.71 -21.97
C PHE A 158 10.26 16.70 -22.78
N VAL A 159 9.80 15.46 -22.94
CA VAL A 159 10.51 14.42 -23.70
C VAL A 159 10.67 14.84 -25.17
N ALA A 160 9.64 15.45 -25.77
CA ALA A 160 9.68 15.95 -27.13
C ALA A 160 10.65 17.14 -27.32
N SER A 161 10.87 17.94 -26.27
CA SER A 161 11.77 19.10 -26.30
C SER A 161 13.26 18.74 -26.23
N LEU A 162 13.60 17.49 -25.90
CA LEU A 162 15.00 17.06 -25.81
C LEU A 162 15.66 16.99 -27.22
N PRO A 163 16.96 17.37 -27.35
CA PRO A 163 17.67 17.32 -28.62
C PRO A 163 17.63 15.96 -29.33
N GLN A 164 17.63 14.89 -28.54
CA GLN A 164 17.44 13.52 -29.00
C GLN A 164 16.50 12.84 -28.03
N ARG A 165 15.39 12.25 -28.52
CA ARG A 165 14.46 11.52 -27.70
C ARG A 165 15.11 10.25 -27.14
N PRO A 166 15.29 10.14 -25.81
CA PRO A 166 15.76 8.91 -25.19
C PRO A 166 14.63 7.88 -25.06
N PRO A 167 14.94 6.61 -24.75
CA PRO A 167 13.93 5.67 -24.28
C PRO A 167 13.24 6.22 -23.02
N VAL A 168 11.94 5.89 -22.87
CA VAL A 168 11.12 6.28 -21.73
C VAL A 168 10.70 5.02 -20.97
N THR A 169 10.99 4.98 -19.68
CA THR A 169 10.55 3.89 -18.78
C THR A 169 9.52 4.40 -17.81
N ALA A 170 8.29 3.89 -17.90
CA ALA A 170 7.20 4.21 -16.98
C ALA A 170 7.02 3.09 -15.97
N LEU A 171 7.06 3.41 -14.67
CA LEU A 171 6.98 2.42 -13.59
C LEU A 171 5.92 2.80 -12.57
N THR A 172 5.13 1.81 -12.14
CA THR A 172 4.17 1.99 -11.04
C THR A 172 3.90 0.69 -10.29
N ALA A 173 3.35 0.79 -9.07
CA ALA A 173 2.93 -0.37 -8.29
C ALA A 173 1.44 -0.71 -8.48
N THR A 174 0.63 0.26 -8.86
CA THR A 174 -0.83 0.17 -8.88
C THR A 174 -1.37 0.72 -10.19
N ALA A 175 -1.74 -0.15 -11.11
CA ALA A 175 -2.39 0.24 -12.35
C ALA A 175 -3.32 -0.88 -12.84
N THR A 176 -4.62 -0.59 -12.91
CA THR A 176 -5.59 -1.43 -13.62
C THR A 176 -5.30 -1.45 -15.12
N ALA A 177 -5.88 -2.36 -15.88
CA ALA A 177 -5.69 -2.43 -17.32
C ALA A 177 -5.99 -1.10 -18.04
N GLU A 178 -7.01 -0.37 -17.59
CA GLU A 178 -7.38 0.94 -18.09
C GLU A 178 -6.29 1.99 -17.82
N VAL A 179 -5.77 2.03 -16.58
CA VAL A 179 -4.67 2.95 -16.20
C VAL A 179 -3.39 2.63 -16.97
N GLN A 180 -3.09 1.34 -17.24
CA GLN A 180 -1.94 0.93 -18.04
C GLN A 180 -2.02 1.45 -19.49
N GLN A 181 -3.22 1.39 -20.09
CA GLN A 181 -3.45 1.93 -21.43
C GLN A 181 -3.30 3.46 -21.45
N ASP A 182 -3.84 4.13 -20.43
CA ASP A 182 -3.71 5.57 -20.27
C ASP A 182 -2.26 6.01 -20.11
N ILE A 183 -1.47 5.33 -19.28
CA ILE A 183 -0.04 5.63 -19.11
C ILE A 183 0.67 5.55 -20.44
N ALA A 184 0.47 4.48 -21.21
CA ALA A 184 1.14 4.31 -22.49
C ALA A 184 0.74 5.39 -23.49
N ARG A 185 -0.55 5.75 -23.55
CA ARG A 185 -1.10 6.78 -24.44
C ARG A 185 -0.67 8.19 -24.03
N LEU A 186 -0.83 8.53 -22.74
CA LEU A 186 -0.57 9.89 -22.24
C LEU A 186 0.92 10.22 -22.14
N LEU A 187 1.80 9.24 -21.92
CA LEU A 187 3.26 9.42 -21.99
C LEU A 187 3.83 9.27 -23.41
N GLU A 188 2.98 9.02 -24.42
CA GLU A 188 3.38 8.80 -25.81
C GLU A 188 4.49 7.75 -25.96
N LEU A 189 4.34 6.62 -25.21
CA LEU A 189 5.30 5.53 -25.28
C LEU A 189 5.27 4.86 -26.66
N ARG A 190 6.45 4.66 -27.27
CA ARG A 190 6.63 4.10 -28.61
C ARG A 190 6.87 2.59 -28.52
N ASP A 191 5.89 1.79 -28.91
CA ASP A 191 5.93 0.32 -28.86
C ASP A 191 6.60 -0.22 -27.59
N PRO A 192 6.07 0.12 -26.39
CA PRO A 192 6.74 -0.19 -25.15
C PRO A 192 6.74 -1.69 -24.85
N VAL A 193 7.84 -2.19 -24.34
CA VAL A 193 7.86 -3.50 -23.66
C VAL A 193 7.01 -3.39 -22.41
N ARG A 194 5.96 -4.22 -22.29
CA ARG A 194 5.05 -4.22 -21.15
C ARG A 194 5.33 -5.40 -20.26
N CYS A 195 5.67 -5.13 -19.01
CA CYS A 195 5.93 -6.16 -18.01
C CYS A 195 5.02 -5.95 -16.79
N VAL A 196 4.15 -6.92 -16.53
CA VAL A 196 3.28 -6.96 -15.35
C VAL A 196 3.69 -8.17 -14.51
N THR A 197 4.38 -7.94 -13.40
CA THR A 197 4.90 -9.04 -12.56
C THR A 197 3.89 -9.59 -11.56
N GLY A 198 2.69 -9.02 -11.57
CA GLY A 198 1.61 -9.41 -10.68
C GLY A 198 1.48 -8.54 -9.44
N PHE A 199 0.36 -8.74 -8.74
CA PHE A 199 -0.02 -7.98 -7.55
C PHE A 199 -0.03 -8.85 -6.29
N ASP A 200 0.27 -10.14 -6.40
CA ASP A 200 0.28 -11.02 -5.23
C ASP A 200 1.51 -10.75 -4.35
N ARG A 201 1.24 -10.65 -3.05
CA ARG A 201 2.23 -10.50 -1.99
C ARG A 201 1.97 -11.60 -0.96
N PRO A 202 2.46 -12.84 -1.17
CA PRO A 202 2.16 -14.01 -0.33
C PRO A 202 2.60 -13.85 1.12
N ASN A 203 3.61 -13.03 1.38
CA ASN A 203 4.10 -12.73 2.72
C ASN A 203 3.20 -11.78 3.54
N LEU A 204 2.20 -11.13 2.92
CA LEU A 204 1.27 -10.25 3.63
C LEU A 204 0.03 -11.02 4.09
N PHE A 205 -0.32 -10.89 5.36
CA PHE A 205 -1.57 -11.39 5.91
C PHE A 205 -2.60 -10.26 5.93
N PHE A 206 -3.65 -10.38 5.13
CA PHE A 206 -4.75 -9.41 5.09
C PHE A 206 -5.88 -9.79 6.04
N ASP A 207 -6.35 -8.84 6.85
CA ASP A 207 -7.49 -9.03 7.73
C ASP A 207 -8.37 -7.78 7.82
N VAL A 208 -9.69 -7.98 7.84
CA VAL A 208 -10.68 -6.93 8.08
C VAL A 208 -11.42 -7.27 9.37
N GLN A 209 -11.30 -6.40 10.36
CA GLN A 209 -11.98 -6.51 11.65
C GLN A 209 -13.06 -5.45 11.79
N ARG A 210 -14.16 -5.78 12.44
CA ARG A 210 -15.30 -4.87 12.67
C ARG A 210 -15.55 -4.73 14.19
N PRO A 211 -14.62 -4.08 14.92
CA PRO A 211 -14.73 -3.97 16.36
C PRO A 211 -15.80 -2.94 16.75
N LYS A 212 -16.48 -3.18 17.88
CA LYS A 212 -17.37 -2.18 18.49
C LYS A 212 -16.61 -0.93 18.95
N ASN A 213 -15.38 -1.10 19.40
CA ASN A 213 -14.47 -0.03 19.80
C ASN A 213 -13.10 -0.21 19.11
N LYS A 214 -12.83 0.64 18.12
CA LYS A 214 -11.59 0.61 17.33
C LYS A 214 -10.34 0.86 18.16
N MET A 215 -10.42 1.76 19.16
CA MET A 215 -9.26 2.08 20.00
C MET A 215 -8.87 0.89 20.87
N SER A 216 -9.85 0.19 21.47
CA SER A 216 -9.58 -1.03 22.22
C SER A 216 -8.95 -2.10 21.33
N ALA A 217 -9.51 -2.32 20.14
CA ALA A 217 -8.96 -3.29 19.19
C ALA A 217 -7.53 -2.93 18.76
N LEU A 218 -7.25 -1.65 18.47
CA LEU A 218 -5.91 -1.19 18.14
C LEU A 218 -4.92 -1.47 19.27
N LEU A 219 -5.27 -1.16 20.53
CA LEU A 219 -4.42 -1.41 21.67
C LEU A 219 -4.15 -2.91 21.88
N ASP A 220 -5.15 -3.76 21.67
CA ASP A 220 -5.01 -5.22 21.76
C ASP A 220 -4.09 -5.76 20.64
N LEU A 221 -4.20 -5.25 19.43
CA LEU A 221 -3.31 -5.58 18.31
C LEU A 221 -1.86 -5.16 18.59
N LEU A 222 -1.65 -3.97 19.14
CA LEU A 222 -0.30 -3.47 19.44
C LEU A 222 0.34 -4.19 20.63
N ARG A 223 -0.44 -4.69 21.59
CA ARG A 223 0.09 -5.50 22.71
C ARG A 223 0.79 -6.77 22.24
N THR A 224 0.30 -7.40 21.18
CA THR A 224 0.93 -8.61 20.59
C THR A 224 2.10 -8.29 19.66
N ARG A 225 2.40 -6.99 19.43
CA ARG A 225 3.40 -6.50 18.48
C ARG A 225 4.35 -5.47 19.10
N ARG A 226 4.63 -5.59 20.42
CA ARG A 226 5.42 -4.59 21.17
C ARG A 226 6.81 -4.32 20.59
N ASP A 227 7.47 -5.38 20.10
CA ASP A 227 8.83 -5.32 19.56
C ASP A 227 8.86 -5.23 18.03
N LYS A 228 7.71 -4.94 17.41
CA LYS A 228 7.55 -4.83 15.96
C LYS A 228 7.36 -3.39 15.54
N THR A 229 7.92 -3.05 14.40
CA THR A 229 7.76 -1.73 13.77
C THR A 229 6.53 -1.72 12.87
N GLY A 230 5.72 -0.66 12.94
CA GLY A 230 4.51 -0.60 12.13
C GLY A 230 3.92 0.78 11.94
N ILE A 231 2.96 0.85 11.02
CA ILE A 231 2.27 2.06 10.61
C ILE A 231 0.78 1.95 10.98
N VAL A 232 0.20 3.01 11.54
CA VAL A 232 -1.23 3.13 11.78
C VAL A 232 -1.79 4.27 10.94
N TYR A 233 -2.60 3.94 9.93
CA TYR A 233 -3.21 4.93 9.04
C TYR A 233 -4.54 5.43 9.57
N CYS A 234 -4.71 6.77 9.56
CA CYS A 234 -5.94 7.47 9.92
C CYS A 234 -6.44 8.33 8.76
N ALA A 235 -7.76 8.47 8.60
CA ALA A 235 -8.34 9.22 7.50
C ALA A 235 -8.17 10.75 7.62
N THR A 236 -8.03 11.28 8.85
CA THR A 236 -7.94 12.73 9.09
C THR A 236 -6.80 13.07 10.05
N ARG A 237 -6.29 14.32 9.98
CA ARG A 237 -5.26 14.86 10.86
C ARG A 237 -5.68 14.74 12.33
N ALA A 238 -6.88 15.21 12.66
CA ALA A 238 -7.42 15.12 14.02
C ALA A 238 -7.55 13.69 14.55
N ALA A 239 -7.86 12.71 13.68
CA ALA A 239 -7.87 11.30 14.07
C ALA A 239 -6.45 10.79 14.35
N ALA A 240 -5.46 11.13 13.51
CA ALA A 240 -4.06 10.74 13.70
C ALA A 240 -3.50 11.28 15.03
N GLU A 241 -3.70 12.57 15.32
CA GLU A 241 -3.26 13.18 16.57
C GLU A 241 -3.92 12.55 17.80
N ARG A 242 -5.25 12.33 17.76
CA ARG A 242 -5.99 11.70 18.86
C ARG A 242 -5.52 10.26 19.11
N VAL A 243 -5.36 9.47 18.05
CA VAL A 243 -4.86 8.09 18.15
C VAL A 243 -3.45 8.09 18.70
N CYS A 244 -2.54 8.89 18.14
CA CYS A 244 -1.15 8.98 18.60
C CYS A 244 -1.07 9.38 20.08
N ARG A 245 -1.78 10.42 20.49
CA ARG A 245 -1.83 10.89 21.90
C ARG A 245 -2.33 9.77 22.84
N THR A 246 -3.35 9.03 22.43
CA THR A 246 -3.88 7.91 23.21
C THR A 246 -2.86 6.77 23.30
N LEU A 247 -2.17 6.44 22.22
CA LEU A 247 -1.13 5.40 22.23
C LEU A 247 0.04 5.78 23.15
N CYS A 248 0.53 7.03 23.05
CA CYS A 248 1.60 7.53 23.93
C CYS A 248 1.19 7.50 25.41
N SER A 249 -0.04 7.90 25.76
CA SER A 249 -0.55 7.83 27.13
C SER A 249 -0.70 6.41 27.69
N ARG A 250 -0.69 5.40 26.81
CA ARG A 250 -0.71 3.97 27.14
C ARG A 250 0.67 3.31 27.07
N GLY A 251 1.74 4.11 26.95
CA GLY A 251 3.13 3.64 26.93
C GLY A 251 3.60 3.03 25.60
N VAL A 252 2.86 3.25 24.50
CA VAL A 252 3.33 2.85 23.17
C VAL A 252 4.30 3.91 22.66
N ALA A 253 5.48 3.48 22.17
CA ALA A 253 6.48 4.35 21.56
C ALA A 253 6.02 4.79 20.17
N ALA A 254 5.08 5.76 20.12
CA ALA A 254 4.46 6.24 18.88
C ALA A 254 4.84 7.70 18.58
N VAL A 255 4.84 8.05 17.28
CA VAL A 255 4.93 9.42 16.75
C VAL A 255 3.79 9.70 15.79
N CYS A 256 3.43 10.98 15.64
CA CYS A 256 2.40 11.43 14.70
C CYS A 256 3.04 11.98 13.41
N TYR A 257 2.35 11.80 12.26
CA TYR A 257 2.80 12.37 10.99
C TYR A 257 1.60 12.74 10.09
N HIS A 258 1.48 14.01 9.73
CA HIS A 258 0.50 14.49 8.76
C HIS A 258 0.93 15.83 8.13
N ALA A 259 0.31 16.20 7.02
CA ALA A 259 0.67 17.39 6.24
C ALA A 259 0.43 18.72 6.98
N GLY A 260 -0.35 18.74 8.07
CA GLY A 260 -0.60 19.93 8.89
C GLY A 260 0.45 20.20 9.97
N MET A 261 1.48 19.35 10.11
CA MET A 261 2.61 19.57 11.02
C MET A 261 3.62 20.54 10.40
N GLU A 262 4.36 21.24 11.25
CA GLU A 262 5.51 22.03 10.80
C GLU A 262 6.61 21.13 10.21
N ASP A 263 7.36 21.67 9.26
CA ASP A 263 8.39 20.90 8.53
C ASP A 263 9.45 20.29 9.46
N GLY A 264 9.82 21.00 10.53
CA GLY A 264 10.78 20.52 11.53
C GLY A 264 10.25 19.33 12.33
N GLU A 265 9.01 19.44 12.83
CA GLU A 265 8.36 18.38 13.58
C GLU A 265 8.08 17.14 12.70
N ARG A 266 7.69 17.38 11.45
CA ARG A 266 7.41 16.33 10.48
C ARG A 266 8.68 15.52 10.16
N ARG A 267 9.83 16.21 9.99
CA ARG A 267 11.13 15.55 9.80
C ARG A 267 11.56 14.78 11.05
N ALA A 268 11.45 15.39 12.23
CA ALA A 268 11.80 14.71 13.48
C ALA A 268 10.98 13.43 13.70
N SER A 269 9.67 13.46 13.44
CA SER A 269 8.79 12.29 13.53
C SER A 269 9.16 11.20 12.51
N GLN A 270 9.50 11.59 11.30
CA GLN A 270 9.97 10.66 10.26
C GLN A 270 11.30 10.04 10.66
N ASP A 271 12.26 10.82 11.12
CA ASP A 271 13.56 10.34 11.58
C ASP A 271 13.43 9.40 12.78
N ASP A 272 12.58 9.73 13.76
CA ASP A 272 12.33 8.86 14.92
C ASP A 272 11.81 7.49 14.51
N PHE A 273 10.94 7.43 13.51
CA PHE A 273 10.44 6.18 12.97
C PHE A 273 11.47 5.48 12.08
N GLN A 274 12.19 6.20 11.22
CA GLN A 274 13.21 5.63 10.33
C GLN A 274 14.38 5.02 11.11
N PHE A 275 14.83 5.68 12.18
CA PHE A 275 15.93 5.24 13.02
C PHE A 275 15.51 4.28 14.15
N ASP A 276 14.29 3.72 14.10
CA ASP A 276 13.75 2.79 15.11
C ASP A 276 13.73 3.36 16.55
N ARG A 277 13.81 4.70 16.73
CA ARG A 277 13.65 5.35 18.03
C ARG A 277 12.20 5.27 18.52
N LYS A 278 11.27 5.22 17.58
CA LYS A 278 9.85 4.95 17.80
C LYS A 278 9.37 3.84 16.88
N ASN A 279 8.70 2.86 17.46
CA ASN A 279 8.30 1.65 16.73
C ASN A 279 6.98 1.82 15.97
N VAL A 280 6.15 2.80 16.33
CA VAL A 280 4.86 3.02 15.71
C VAL A 280 4.77 4.45 15.18
N ILE A 281 4.37 4.59 13.92
CA ILE A 281 3.99 5.88 13.37
C ILE A 281 2.49 5.91 13.11
N VAL A 282 1.80 6.94 13.60
CA VAL A 282 0.37 7.19 13.38
C VAL A 282 0.25 8.31 12.36
N ALA A 283 -0.30 8.02 11.20
CA ALA A 283 -0.22 8.96 10.10
C ALA A 283 -1.51 9.04 9.27
N THR A 284 -1.63 10.12 8.49
CA THR A 284 -2.53 10.18 7.35
C THR A 284 -1.82 9.65 6.09
N ASN A 285 -2.52 9.60 4.95
CA ASN A 285 -1.95 9.25 3.65
C ASN A 285 -0.75 10.13 3.24
N ALA A 286 -0.55 11.29 3.88
CA ALA A 286 0.65 12.11 3.69
C ALA A 286 1.96 11.38 4.08
N PHE A 287 1.89 10.41 5.00
CA PHE A 287 2.96 9.47 5.30
C PHE A 287 2.80 8.25 4.42
N GLY A 288 3.12 8.38 3.21
CA GLY A 288 2.85 7.27 2.33
C GLY A 288 3.84 7.17 1.20
N MET A 289 3.76 8.08 0.30
CA MET A 289 4.62 8.10 -0.85
C MET A 289 6.03 8.53 -0.42
N GLY A 290 7.04 7.71 -0.68
CA GLY A 290 8.44 8.05 -0.45
C GLY A 290 9.12 7.44 0.77
N ILE A 291 8.49 6.51 1.48
CA ILE A 291 9.13 5.83 2.60
C ILE A 291 9.56 4.44 2.16
N ASP A 292 10.86 4.22 2.20
CA ASP A 292 11.48 2.94 1.82
C ASP A 292 12.05 2.20 3.05
N LYS A 293 11.31 2.22 4.16
CA LYS A 293 11.65 1.44 5.36
C LYS A 293 11.28 -0.02 5.12
N SER A 294 12.28 -0.89 5.02
CA SER A 294 12.09 -2.30 4.67
C SER A 294 11.53 -3.16 5.82
N ASN A 295 11.80 -2.81 7.07
CA ASN A 295 11.48 -3.59 8.27
C ASN A 295 10.13 -3.23 8.91
N VAL A 296 9.12 -2.88 8.12
CA VAL A 296 7.75 -2.64 8.61
C VAL A 296 7.02 -3.98 8.74
N ASN A 297 6.75 -4.43 9.96
CA ASN A 297 6.13 -5.73 10.24
C ASN A 297 4.60 -5.69 10.20
N PHE A 298 3.98 -4.52 10.36
CA PHE A 298 2.52 -4.40 10.26
C PHE A 298 2.08 -3.03 9.76
N VAL A 299 0.96 -3.04 9.05
CA VAL A 299 0.19 -1.85 8.70
C VAL A 299 -1.23 -2.02 9.22
N ILE A 300 -1.68 -1.09 10.06
CA ILE A 300 -3.04 -1.08 10.60
C ILE A 300 -3.77 0.14 10.06
N HIS A 301 -4.87 -0.08 9.34
CA HIS A 301 -5.77 0.99 8.94
C HIS A 301 -6.81 1.19 10.05
N TYR A 302 -6.65 2.26 10.83
CA TYR A 302 -7.63 2.66 11.85
C TYR A 302 -8.94 3.13 11.24
N ASN A 303 -8.86 3.77 10.06
CA ASN A 303 -9.99 4.10 9.21
C ASN A 303 -9.82 3.44 7.83
N MET A 304 -10.95 3.15 7.18
CA MET A 304 -10.96 2.65 5.81
C MET A 304 -10.41 3.70 4.83
N PRO A 305 -9.46 3.34 3.95
CA PRO A 305 -9.02 4.20 2.84
C PRO A 305 -10.15 4.50 1.85
N LYS A 306 -9.97 5.51 0.99
CA LYS A 306 -10.97 5.91 0.01
C LYS A 306 -11.11 4.91 -1.16
N SER A 307 -10.06 4.18 -1.47
CA SER A 307 -10.01 3.24 -2.60
C SER A 307 -9.19 1.99 -2.28
N LEU A 308 -9.38 0.95 -3.08
CA LEU A 308 -8.65 -0.32 -2.92
C LEU A 308 -7.19 -0.18 -3.34
N GLU A 309 -6.89 0.68 -4.30
CA GLU A 309 -5.51 0.99 -4.72
C GLU A 309 -4.75 1.70 -3.60
N ALA A 310 -5.36 2.70 -2.94
CA ALA A 310 -4.77 3.36 -1.80
C ALA A 310 -4.50 2.37 -0.66
N TYR A 311 -5.48 1.50 -0.35
CA TYR A 311 -5.30 0.43 0.62
C TYR A 311 -4.14 -0.49 0.25
N TYR A 312 -4.08 -0.96 -1.00
CA TYR A 312 -3.03 -1.87 -1.46
C TYR A 312 -1.64 -1.23 -1.42
N GLN A 313 -1.52 0.04 -1.82
CA GLN A 313 -0.26 0.79 -1.76
C GLN A 313 0.21 1.03 -0.33
N GLU A 314 -0.71 1.39 0.59
CA GLU A 314 -0.41 1.61 2.01
C GLU A 314 -0.08 0.29 2.72
N ALA A 315 -0.86 -0.75 2.52
CA ALA A 315 -0.63 -2.10 3.05
C ALA A 315 0.68 -2.70 2.52
N GLY A 316 1.01 -2.44 1.24
CA GLY A 316 2.23 -2.89 0.59
C GLY A 316 3.54 -2.33 1.15
N ARG A 317 3.47 -1.40 2.12
CA ARG A 317 4.64 -0.92 2.87
C ARG A 317 5.14 -1.95 3.88
N ALA A 318 4.26 -2.84 4.32
CA ALA A 318 4.63 -3.95 5.18
C ALA A 318 5.43 -5.02 4.41
N GLY A 319 6.37 -5.66 5.08
CA GLY A 319 7.09 -6.82 4.57
C GLY A 319 7.85 -6.60 3.26
N ARG A 320 8.46 -5.44 3.05
CA ARG A 320 9.28 -5.16 1.85
C ARG A 320 10.56 -5.99 1.80
N ASP A 321 11.03 -6.42 2.96
CA ASP A 321 12.14 -7.34 3.14
C ASP A 321 11.79 -8.80 2.82
N GLY A 322 10.53 -9.09 2.51
CA GLY A 322 10.03 -10.45 2.22
C GLY A 322 9.53 -11.19 3.47
N GLU A 323 9.72 -10.63 4.66
CA GLU A 323 9.26 -11.22 5.91
C GLU A 323 7.73 -11.17 6.02
N ALA A 324 7.17 -12.10 6.82
CA ALA A 324 5.74 -12.14 7.08
C ALA A 324 5.28 -10.86 7.80
N ALA A 325 4.25 -10.22 7.27
CA ALA A 325 3.74 -8.97 7.82
C ALA A 325 2.21 -8.91 7.81
N ASP A 326 1.64 -8.17 8.76
CA ASP A 326 0.21 -8.07 8.97
C ASP A 326 -0.37 -6.78 8.38
N CYS A 327 -1.42 -6.90 7.58
CA CYS A 327 -2.21 -5.79 7.01
C CYS A 327 -3.63 -5.86 7.57
N ILE A 328 -3.92 -5.08 8.61
CA ILE A 328 -5.19 -5.16 9.36
C ILE A 328 -6.00 -3.89 9.15
N LEU A 329 -7.25 -4.02 8.75
CA LEU A 329 -8.17 -2.91 8.60
C LEU A 329 -9.26 -2.97 9.67
N LEU A 330 -9.41 -1.89 10.44
CA LEU A 330 -10.46 -1.72 11.43
C LEU A 330 -11.64 -0.95 10.80
N TYR A 331 -12.62 -1.69 10.28
CA TYR A 331 -13.76 -1.12 9.58
C TYR A 331 -14.90 -0.73 10.50
N SER A 332 -15.54 0.40 10.21
CA SER A 332 -16.85 0.79 10.76
C SER A 332 -17.69 1.48 9.68
N ALA A 333 -19.02 1.46 9.82
CA ALA A 333 -19.91 2.17 8.89
C ALA A 333 -19.63 3.69 8.82
N GLY A 334 -19.19 4.28 9.94
CA GLY A 334 -18.80 5.70 10.00
C GLY A 334 -17.60 6.06 9.12
N ASP A 335 -16.76 5.09 8.75
CA ASP A 335 -15.65 5.35 7.82
C ASP A 335 -16.14 5.70 6.42
N VAL A 336 -17.24 5.08 5.98
CA VAL A 336 -17.88 5.36 4.67
C VAL A 336 -18.36 6.80 4.63
N GLU A 337 -19.02 7.27 5.70
CA GLU A 337 -19.50 8.65 5.79
C GLU A 337 -18.34 9.65 5.85
N THR A 338 -17.26 9.32 6.58
CA THR A 338 -16.03 10.13 6.57
C THR A 338 -15.42 10.20 5.18
N ALA A 339 -15.35 9.09 4.46
CA ALA A 339 -14.81 9.05 3.10
C ALA A 339 -15.67 9.86 2.12
N LYS A 340 -17.01 9.76 2.19
CA LYS A 340 -17.94 10.57 1.41
C LYS A 340 -17.73 12.07 1.65
N PHE A 341 -17.64 12.47 2.91
CA PHE A 341 -17.37 13.87 3.28
C PHE A 341 -16.05 14.36 2.66
N LEU A 342 -14.98 13.57 2.73
CA LEU A 342 -13.69 13.92 2.15
C LEU A 342 -13.72 13.97 0.60
N ILE A 343 -14.55 13.16 -0.07
CA ILE A 343 -14.76 13.23 -1.52
C ILE A 343 -15.52 14.51 -1.89
N GLN A 344 -16.55 14.88 -1.13
CA GLN A 344 -17.33 16.09 -1.39
C GLN A 344 -16.52 17.38 -1.20
N SER A 345 -15.60 17.40 -0.22
CA SER A 345 -14.74 18.54 0.09
C SER A 345 -13.48 18.62 -0.76
N GLY A 346 -13.25 17.69 -1.68
CA GLY A 346 -12.08 17.69 -2.57
C GLY A 346 -12.34 18.39 -3.91
N GLY A 347 -11.25 18.74 -4.62
CA GLY A 347 -11.31 19.25 -6.01
C GLY A 347 -11.74 20.72 -6.13
N GLU A 348 -11.48 21.56 -5.13
CA GLU A 348 -11.84 22.99 -5.17
C GLU A 348 -11.14 23.79 -6.28
N GLU A 349 -10.00 23.27 -6.76
CA GLU A 349 -9.19 23.90 -7.82
C GLU A 349 -9.64 23.51 -9.25
N LEU A 350 -10.60 22.59 -9.38
CA LEU A 350 -11.09 22.09 -10.67
C LEU A 350 -12.38 22.79 -11.10
N GLY A 351 -12.62 22.85 -12.41
CA GLY A 351 -13.90 23.28 -12.96
C GLY A 351 -15.07 22.36 -12.55
N ASP A 352 -16.30 22.87 -12.57
CA ASP A 352 -17.47 22.13 -12.04
C ASP A 352 -17.68 20.78 -12.71
N ALA A 353 -17.52 20.68 -14.02
CA ALA A 353 -17.68 19.44 -14.78
C ALA A 353 -16.59 18.40 -14.44
N GLU A 354 -15.34 18.84 -14.33
CA GLU A 354 -14.22 17.96 -13.96
C GLU A 354 -14.33 17.48 -12.51
N ARG A 355 -14.80 18.36 -11.61
CA ARG A 355 -15.05 18.04 -10.21
C ARG A 355 -16.14 16.98 -10.05
N GLU A 356 -17.25 17.10 -10.80
CA GLU A 356 -18.34 16.13 -10.73
C GLU A 356 -17.92 14.76 -11.26
N GLU A 357 -17.16 14.74 -12.36
CA GLU A 357 -16.62 13.50 -12.91
C GLU A 357 -15.62 12.84 -11.94
N LEU A 358 -14.75 13.62 -11.29
CA LEU A 358 -13.84 13.12 -10.25
C LEU A 358 -14.61 12.52 -9.07
N ARG A 359 -15.63 13.22 -8.58
CA ARG A 359 -16.50 12.73 -7.50
C ARG A 359 -17.20 11.42 -7.85
N ARG A 360 -17.75 11.32 -9.07
CA ARG A 360 -18.37 10.09 -9.55
C ARG A 360 -17.43 8.90 -9.47
N ARG A 361 -16.19 9.07 -9.97
CA ARG A 361 -15.16 8.03 -9.93
C ARG A 361 -14.74 7.66 -8.51
N ASP A 362 -14.56 8.66 -7.64
CA ASP A 362 -14.20 8.43 -6.25
C ASP A 362 -15.31 7.68 -5.49
N TYR A 363 -16.59 7.92 -5.81
CA TYR A 363 -17.69 7.15 -5.26
C TYR A 363 -17.70 5.69 -5.75
N GLU A 364 -17.37 5.44 -7.01
CA GLU A 364 -17.23 4.08 -7.56
C GLU A 364 -16.10 3.32 -6.85
N ARG A 365 -14.93 3.94 -6.67
CA ARG A 365 -13.81 3.40 -5.90
C ARG A 365 -14.17 3.13 -4.44
N LEU A 366 -14.87 4.07 -3.81
CA LEU A 366 -15.36 3.91 -2.44
C LEU A 366 -16.34 2.72 -2.31
N LYS A 367 -17.18 2.49 -3.31
CA LYS A 367 -18.07 1.33 -3.36
C LYS A 367 -17.27 0.02 -3.39
N ILE A 368 -16.23 -0.06 -4.23
CA ILE A 368 -15.34 -1.23 -4.32
C ILE A 368 -14.62 -1.47 -2.99
N MET A 369 -14.04 -0.43 -2.38
CA MET A 369 -13.36 -0.51 -1.09
C MET A 369 -14.32 -0.92 0.04
N THR A 370 -15.55 -0.42 0.03
CA THR A 370 -16.59 -0.83 0.97
C THR A 370 -16.96 -2.30 0.78
N GLY A 371 -17.03 -2.77 -0.48
CA GLY A 371 -17.23 -4.17 -0.83
C GLY A 371 -16.11 -5.05 -0.26
N TYR A 372 -14.85 -4.67 -0.42
CA TYR A 372 -13.70 -5.34 0.20
C TYR A 372 -13.84 -5.46 1.72
N CYS A 373 -14.27 -4.38 2.39
CA CYS A 373 -14.48 -4.41 3.84
C CYS A 373 -15.62 -5.31 4.29
N LYS A 374 -16.57 -5.63 3.42
CA LYS A 374 -17.77 -6.39 3.73
C LYS A 374 -17.75 -7.83 3.23
N THR A 375 -16.89 -8.14 2.27
CA THR A 375 -16.85 -9.47 1.65
C THR A 375 -16.53 -10.57 2.67
N THR A 376 -17.08 -11.74 2.42
CA THR A 376 -16.72 -13.01 3.10
C THR A 376 -15.82 -13.89 2.25
N ARG A 377 -15.59 -13.51 0.98
CA ARG A 377 -14.67 -14.18 0.05
C ARG A 377 -13.22 -13.96 0.50
N CYS A 378 -12.30 -14.66 -0.14
CA CYS A 378 -10.86 -14.46 0.08
C CYS A 378 -10.47 -12.98 -0.10
N LEU A 379 -9.89 -12.35 0.95
CA LEU A 379 -9.50 -10.94 0.91
C LEU A 379 -8.37 -10.68 -0.11
N ARG A 380 -7.42 -11.61 -0.20
CA ARG A 380 -6.34 -11.54 -1.21
C ARG A 380 -6.92 -11.69 -2.62
N GLY A 381 -7.79 -12.68 -2.83
CA GLY A 381 -8.47 -12.89 -4.10
C GLY A 381 -9.25 -11.66 -4.55
N TYR A 382 -9.95 -10.99 -3.65
CA TYR A 382 -10.67 -9.74 -3.95
C TYR A 382 -9.74 -8.64 -4.49
N ILE A 383 -8.54 -8.49 -3.92
CA ILE A 383 -7.52 -7.53 -4.41
C ILE A 383 -7.03 -7.95 -5.81
N LEU A 384 -6.72 -9.24 -5.99
CA LEU A 384 -6.21 -9.75 -7.25
C LEU A 384 -7.26 -9.66 -8.38
N ASP A 385 -8.52 -9.96 -8.09
CA ASP A 385 -9.67 -9.75 -9.01
C ASP A 385 -9.74 -8.30 -9.48
N TYR A 386 -9.59 -7.34 -8.55
CA TYR A 386 -9.64 -5.92 -8.86
C TYR A 386 -8.56 -5.50 -9.86
N PHE A 387 -7.37 -6.05 -9.75
CA PHE A 387 -6.28 -5.77 -10.68
C PHE A 387 -6.26 -6.70 -11.91
N GLY A 388 -7.26 -7.59 -12.05
CA GLY A 388 -7.39 -8.51 -13.18
C GLY A 388 -6.37 -9.65 -13.17
N GLN A 389 -5.84 -10.04 -12.00
CA GLN A 389 -4.89 -11.13 -11.87
C GLN A 389 -5.58 -12.43 -11.47
N PRO A 390 -5.39 -13.54 -12.24
CA PRO A 390 -5.88 -14.86 -11.87
C PRO A 390 -5.31 -15.32 -10.52
N HIS A 391 -6.14 -15.96 -9.70
CA HIS A 391 -5.75 -16.48 -8.39
C HIS A 391 -6.56 -17.72 -8.00
N ALA A 392 -6.10 -18.44 -6.97
CA ALA A 392 -6.87 -19.50 -6.34
C ALA A 392 -8.08 -18.93 -5.59
N GLU A 393 -9.17 -19.71 -5.48
CA GLU A 393 -10.39 -19.32 -4.78
C GLU A 393 -10.13 -18.95 -3.31
N GLU A 394 -9.22 -19.69 -2.64
CA GLU A 394 -8.76 -19.44 -1.28
C GLU A 394 -7.24 -19.33 -1.22
N CYS A 395 -6.74 -18.30 -0.56
CA CYS A 395 -5.30 -18.10 -0.39
C CYS A 395 -4.71 -18.81 0.86
N GLY A 396 -5.54 -19.31 1.78
CA GLY A 396 -5.12 -19.88 3.06
C GLY A 396 -4.43 -18.90 4.03
N ASN A 397 -4.11 -17.68 3.59
CA ASN A 397 -3.34 -16.68 4.33
C ASN A 397 -4.02 -15.31 4.39
N CYS A 398 -5.33 -15.27 4.64
CA CYS A 398 -6.05 -14.03 4.98
C CYS A 398 -7.07 -14.30 6.09
N GLY A 399 -7.57 -13.23 6.70
CA GLY A 399 -8.54 -13.33 7.80
C GLY A 399 -9.78 -14.13 7.42
N ASN A 400 -10.32 -13.95 6.23
CA ASN A 400 -11.51 -14.68 5.79
C ASN A 400 -11.23 -16.18 5.55
N CYS A 401 -10.14 -16.56 4.89
CA CYS A 401 -9.79 -17.97 4.69
C CYS A 401 -9.45 -18.71 6.00
N ARG A 402 -8.92 -18.01 7.01
CA ARG A 402 -8.59 -18.61 8.33
C ARG A 402 -9.77 -18.66 9.29
N ARG A 403 -10.88 -17.96 9.00
CA ARG A 403 -12.08 -17.97 9.84
C ARG A 403 -12.94 -19.18 9.51
N THR A 404 -13.44 -19.83 10.53
CA THR A 404 -14.45 -20.89 10.36
C THR A 404 -15.82 -20.24 10.28
N TYR A 405 -16.50 -20.45 9.16
CA TYR A 405 -17.87 -19.99 8.95
C TYR A 405 -18.83 -21.18 9.03
N ARG A 406 -20.00 -20.95 9.65
CA ARG A 406 -21.16 -21.82 9.48
C ARG A 406 -22.06 -21.21 8.41
N LEU A 407 -22.48 -22.01 7.46
CA LEU A 407 -23.48 -21.60 6.48
C LEU A 407 -24.87 -21.63 7.16
N GLU A 408 -25.52 -20.50 7.28
CA GLU A 408 -26.90 -20.36 7.73
C GLU A 408 -27.78 -20.22 6.46
N ASP A 409 -28.78 -21.09 6.32
CA ASP A 409 -29.78 -20.94 5.27
C ASP A 409 -30.63 -19.69 5.57
N ILE A 410 -30.54 -18.70 4.70
CA ILE A 410 -31.30 -17.45 4.81
C ILE A 410 -32.33 -17.29 3.72
N THR A 411 -32.71 -18.37 3.02
CA THR A 411 -33.62 -18.33 1.85
C THR A 411 -34.92 -17.61 2.17
N ILE A 412 -35.59 -17.95 3.26
CA ILE A 412 -36.85 -17.29 3.68
C ILE A 412 -36.60 -15.80 3.98
N SER A 413 -35.52 -15.48 4.67
CA SER A 413 -35.15 -14.08 4.97
C SER A 413 -34.87 -13.30 3.68
N ALA A 414 -34.19 -13.92 2.72
CA ALA A 414 -33.91 -13.35 1.42
C ALA A 414 -35.20 -13.06 0.63
N GLN A 415 -36.15 -14.00 0.62
CA GLN A 415 -37.45 -13.80 0.01
C GLN A 415 -38.25 -12.63 0.65
N MET A 416 -38.22 -12.51 1.98
CA MET A 416 -38.80 -11.39 2.71
C MET A 416 -38.19 -10.04 2.30
N ILE A 417 -36.84 -9.99 2.22
CA ILE A 417 -36.10 -8.80 1.82
C ILE A 417 -36.43 -8.40 0.38
N LEU A 418 -36.31 -9.33 -0.57
CA LEU A 418 -36.57 -9.09 -1.99
C LEU A 418 -38.04 -8.65 -2.21
N SER A 419 -39.00 -9.34 -1.56
CA SER A 419 -40.43 -8.94 -1.60
C SER A 419 -40.62 -7.54 -1.04
N CYS A 420 -39.92 -7.17 0.04
CA CYS A 420 -40.04 -5.82 0.61
C CYS A 420 -39.55 -4.76 -0.39
N VAL A 421 -38.42 -4.97 -1.06
CA VAL A 421 -37.88 -4.04 -2.07
C VAL A 421 -38.88 -3.83 -3.22
N VAL A 422 -39.46 -4.93 -3.73
CA VAL A 422 -40.47 -4.86 -4.81
C VAL A 422 -41.71 -4.10 -4.36
N ARG A 423 -42.30 -4.44 -3.21
CA ARG A 423 -43.52 -3.81 -2.68
C ARG A 423 -43.35 -2.34 -2.33
N VAL A 424 -42.17 -1.94 -1.80
CA VAL A 424 -41.86 -0.53 -1.56
C VAL A 424 -41.86 0.25 -2.86
N ARG A 425 -41.30 -0.30 -3.95
CA ARG A 425 -41.35 0.34 -5.27
C ARG A 425 -42.77 0.45 -5.80
N GLU A 426 -43.55 -0.63 -5.67
CA GLU A 426 -44.98 -0.63 -6.12
C GLU A 426 -45.80 0.44 -5.40
N THR A 427 -45.52 0.66 -4.10
CA THR A 427 -46.26 1.64 -3.29
C THR A 427 -45.80 3.08 -3.54
N LEU A 428 -44.51 3.32 -3.68
CA LEU A 428 -43.91 4.66 -3.79
C LEU A 428 -43.69 5.11 -5.25
N GLY A 429 -43.63 4.17 -6.21
CA GLY A 429 -43.28 4.43 -7.61
C GLY A 429 -41.78 4.53 -7.86
N TYR A 430 -40.93 4.47 -6.81
CA TYR A 430 -39.48 4.55 -6.90
C TYR A 430 -38.79 3.62 -5.89
N TYR A 431 -37.51 3.28 -6.14
CA TYR A 431 -36.69 2.51 -5.20
C TYR A 431 -36.14 3.39 -4.08
N VAL A 432 -35.87 2.78 -2.94
CA VAL A 432 -35.35 3.47 -1.75
C VAL A 432 -34.01 2.84 -1.28
N GLY A 433 -33.32 3.53 -0.38
CA GLY A 433 -32.05 3.06 0.18
C GLY A 433 -32.23 1.94 1.23
N LYS A 434 -31.14 1.21 1.51
CA LYS A 434 -31.09 0.08 2.45
C LYS A 434 -31.70 0.39 3.82
N THR A 435 -31.44 1.59 4.36
CA THR A 435 -31.89 1.99 5.70
C THR A 435 -33.41 1.91 5.81
N LEU A 436 -34.13 2.42 4.82
CA LEU A 436 -35.60 2.42 4.84
C LEU A 436 -36.18 1.00 4.68
N ILE A 437 -35.55 0.15 3.86
CA ILE A 437 -35.90 -1.28 3.74
C ILE A 437 -35.70 -1.99 5.08
N VAL A 438 -34.55 -1.80 5.76
CA VAL A 438 -34.28 -2.39 7.09
C VAL A 438 -35.30 -1.91 8.12
N GLN A 439 -35.62 -0.62 8.13
CA GLN A 439 -36.61 -0.05 9.03
C GLN A 439 -38.01 -0.64 8.81
N THR A 440 -38.42 -0.80 7.54
CA THR A 440 -39.70 -1.40 7.16
C THR A 440 -39.80 -2.85 7.64
N LEU A 441 -38.80 -3.67 7.30
CA LEU A 441 -38.73 -5.08 7.71
C LEU A 441 -38.73 -5.29 9.22
N ARG A 442 -38.12 -4.34 9.96
CA ARG A 442 -38.09 -4.38 11.42
C ARG A 442 -39.30 -3.77 12.13
N GLY A 443 -40.21 -3.19 11.38
CA GLY A 443 -41.41 -2.55 11.96
C GLY A 443 -41.09 -1.26 12.73
N SER A 444 -40.19 -0.43 12.17
CA SER A 444 -39.83 0.86 12.78
C SER A 444 -41.00 1.83 12.77
N ARG A 445 -41.16 2.57 13.86
CA ARG A 445 -42.15 3.67 13.98
C ARG A 445 -41.57 5.04 13.58
N ASP A 446 -40.55 5.04 12.71
CA ASP A 446 -39.93 6.26 12.22
C ASP A 446 -40.99 7.12 11.49
N ARG A 447 -41.00 8.43 11.75
CA ARG A 447 -41.97 9.38 11.24
C ARG A 447 -42.02 9.40 9.70
N ARG A 448 -40.87 9.32 9.06
CA ARG A 448 -40.74 9.30 7.60
C ARG A 448 -41.36 8.04 7.01
N LEU A 449 -41.11 6.88 7.64
CA LEU A 449 -41.65 5.59 7.20
C LEU A 449 -43.19 5.58 7.27
N LEU A 450 -43.77 6.10 8.35
CA LEU A 450 -45.23 6.20 8.54
C LEU A 450 -45.87 7.18 7.55
N GLN A 451 -45.23 8.32 7.27
CA GLN A 451 -45.67 9.28 6.26
C GLN A 451 -45.69 8.70 4.85
N LEU A 452 -44.78 7.78 4.55
CA LEU A 452 -44.73 7.08 3.27
C LEU A 452 -45.68 5.87 3.19
N GLY A 453 -46.44 5.57 4.26
CA GLY A 453 -47.41 4.47 4.30
C GLY A 453 -46.76 3.07 4.26
N LEU A 454 -45.49 2.94 4.55
CA LEU A 454 -44.74 1.67 4.48
C LEU A 454 -45.05 0.72 5.64
N ASP A 455 -45.71 1.21 6.69
CA ASP A 455 -46.28 0.44 7.78
C ASP A 455 -47.48 -0.45 7.38
N ARG A 456 -48.10 -0.15 6.21
CA ARG A 456 -49.20 -0.93 5.68
C ARG A 456 -48.77 -2.09 4.78
N LEU A 457 -47.50 -2.19 4.48
CA LEU A 457 -46.98 -3.29 3.66
C LEU A 457 -47.06 -4.62 4.39
N SER A 458 -47.41 -5.69 3.69
CA SER A 458 -47.41 -7.05 4.25
C SER A 458 -46.01 -7.53 4.71
N THR A 459 -44.96 -6.84 4.30
CA THR A 459 -43.57 -7.10 4.71
C THR A 459 -43.16 -6.26 5.92
N TYR A 460 -43.98 -5.36 6.43
CA TYR A 460 -43.70 -4.54 7.60
C TYR A 460 -43.57 -5.41 8.87
N GLY A 461 -42.46 -5.26 9.60
CA GLY A 461 -42.23 -5.94 10.85
C GLY A 461 -41.92 -7.43 10.76
N LEU A 462 -41.84 -8.05 9.58
CA LEU A 462 -41.56 -9.49 9.44
C LEU A 462 -40.23 -9.91 10.08
N MET A 463 -39.27 -9.00 10.17
CA MET A 463 -37.95 -9.24 10.73
C MET A 463 -37.70 -8.49 12.03
N GLN A 464 -38.75 -8.13 12.79
CA GLN A 464 -38.62 -7.35 14.04
C GLN A 464 -37.75 -8.05 15.13
N LYS A 465 -37.67 -9.39 15.11
CA LYS A 465 -36.86 -10.17 16.05
C LYS A 465 -35.35 -10.16 15.72
N LEU A 466 -34.97 -9.73 14.52
CA LEU A 466 -33.56 -9.64 14.09
C LEU A 466 -33.00 -8.24 14.39
N SER A 467 -31.70 -8.16 14.68
CA SER A 467 -31.05 -6.86 14.81
C SER A 467 -30.93 -6.17 13.44
N ALA A 468 -30.81 -4.83 13.46
CA ALA A 468 -30.63 -4.07 12.21
C ALA A 468 -29.37 -4.49 11.48
N GLU A 469 -28.30 -4.80 12.23
CA GLU A 469 -27.03 -5.26 11.69
C GLU A 469 -27.18 -6.62 10.96
N LYS A 470 -27.99 -7.56 11.52
CA LYS A 470 -28.20 -8.87 10.88
C LYS A 470 -29.02 -8.72 9.59
N VAL A 471 -30.05 -7.89 9.58
CA VAL A 471 -30.84 -7.63 8.37
C VAL A 471 -29.99 -6.92 7.31
N LEU A 472 -29.13 -5.97 7.70
CA LEU A 472 -28.21 -5.29 6.81
C LEU A 472 -27.16 -6.25 6.22
N ALA A 473 -26.62 -7.16 7.03
CA ALA A 473 -25.69 -8.19 6.56
C ALA A 473 -26.34 -9.13 5.54
N MET A 474 -27.61 -9.48 5.70
CA MET A 474 -28.36 -10.25 4.69
C MET A 474 -28.57 -9.47 3.40
N LEU A 475 -28.88 -8.16 3.48
CA LEU A 475 -28.95 -7.28 2.31
C LEU A 475 -27.61 -7.20 1.57
N ASP A 476 -26.52 -7.00 2.30
CA ASP A 476 -25.17 -6.97 1.73
C ASP A 476 -24.81 -8.32 1.06
N ARG A 477 -25.23 -9.46 1.64
CA ARG A 477 -25.05 -10.79 1.05
C ARG A 477 -25.85 -10.97 -0.23
N LEU A 478 -27.08 -10.48 -0.28
CA LEU A 478 -27.91 -10.53 -1.50
C LEU A 478 -27.32 -9.66 -2.63
N GLU A 479 -26.70 -8.54 -2.28
CA GLU A 479 -25.99 -7.68 -3.22
C GLU A 479 -24.69 -8.34 -3.74
N GLU A 480 -23.91 -8.94 -2.85
CA GLU A 480 -22.69 -9.68 -3.18
C GLU A 480 -22.99 -10.89 -4.11
N ALA A 481 -24.11 -11.57 -3.86
CA ALA A 481 -24.57 -12.68 -4.68
C ALA A 481 -25.27 -12.25 -5.99
N GLY A 482 -25.41 -10.95 -6.23
CA GLY A 482 -25.97 -10.41 -7.46
C GLY A 482 -27.50 -10.41 -7.55
N TYR A 483 -28.25 -10.68 -6.47
CA TYR A 483 -29.73 -10.61 -6.44
C TYR A 483 -30.26 -9.19 -6.26
N LEU A 484 -29.45 -8.32 -5.64
CA LEU A 484 -29.73 -6.89 -5.48
C LEU A 484 -28.58 -6.08 -6.06
N ARG A 485 -28.87 -4.86 -6.49
CA ARG A 485 -27.84 -3.87 -6.84
C ARG A 485 -28.18 -2.52 -6.20
N THR A 486 -27.17 -1.78 -5.79
CA THR A 486 -27.33 -0.38 -5.37
C THR A 486 -27.08 0.52 -6.57
N ASN A 487 -28.05 1.37 -6.91
CA ASN A 487 -27.92 2.41 -7.93
C ASN A 487 -26.83 3.41 -7.51
N ALA A 488 -25.89 3.71 -8.39
CA ALA A 488 -24.73 4.54 -8.07
C ALA A 488 -25.10 6.02 -7.86
N GLN A 489 -26.11 6.54 -8.56
CA GLN A 489 -26.51 7.95 -8.50
C GLN A 489 -27.41 8.26 -7.30
N HIS A 490 -28.38 7.37 -7.02
CA HIS A 490 -29.41 7.63 -6.01
C HIS A 490 -29.27 6.80 -4.74
N PHE A 491 -28.27 5.89 -4.69
CA PHE A 491 -28.05 4.95 -3.58
C PHE A 491 -29.28 4.13 -3.21
N THR A 492 -30.18 3.91 -4.18
CA THR A 492 -31.38 3.11 -4.05
C THR A 492 -31.09 1.63 -4.33
N LEU A 493 -31.84 0.75 -3.68
CA LEU A 493 -31.66 -0.69 -3.78
C LEU A 493 -32.65 -1.27 -4.79
N GLU A 494 -32.14 -1.92 -5.83
CA GLU A 494 -32.91 -2.47 -6.95
C GLU A 494 -32.72 -3.99 -7.04
N PRO A 495 -33.78 -4.79 -7.29
CA PRO A 495 -33.63 -6.20 -7.58
C PRO A 495 -33.06 -6.40 -8.99
N THR A 496 -32.25 -7.44 -9.16
CA THR A 496 -31.78 -7.88 -10.48
C THR A 496 -32.70 -8.97 -11.05
N ALA A 497 -32.51 -9.36 -12.29
CA ALA A 497 -33.25 -10.48 -12.90
C ALA A 497 -33.05 -11.81 -12.13
N ALA A 498 -31.87 -12.02 -11.53
CA ALA A 498 -31.56 -13.19 -10.71
C ALA A 498 -32.44 -13.29 -9.45
N ALA A 499 -32.96 -12.19 -8.93
CA ALA A 499 -33.86 -12.20 -7.76
C ALA A 499 -35.11 -13.08 -7.96
N ASN A 500 -35.56 -13.26 -9.20
CA ASN A 500 -36.71 -14.13 -9.52
C ASN A 500 -36.44 -15.60 -9.20
N GLY A 501 -35.21 -16.06 -9.33
CA GLY A 501 -34.80 -17.42 -8.94
C GLY A 501 -35.07 -17.72 -7.46
N VAL A 502 -34.81 -16.73 -6.60
CA VAL A 502 -35.04 -16.81 -5.16
C VAL A 502 -36.53 -16.66 -4.81
N LEU A 503 -37.21 -15.67 -5.44
CA LEU A 503 -38.61 -15.37 -5.14
C LEU A 503 -39.54 -16.48 -5.60
N PHE A 504 -39.29 -17.07 -6.77
CA PHE A 504 -40.25 -17.94 -7.46
C PHE A 504 -39.62 -19.28 -7.90
N GLY A 505 -38.31 -19.36 -8.05
CA GLY A 505 -37.58 -20.52 -8.59
C GLY A 505 -37.09 -21.51 -7.56
N GLY A 506 -37.29 -21.28 -6.26
CA GLY A 506 -36.84 -22.18 -5.19
C GLY A 506 -35.33 -22.20 -4.96
N GLU A 507 -34.59 -21.23 -5.49
CA GLU A 507 -33.15 -21.12 -5.29
C GLU A 507 -32.83 -20.83 -3.82
N LYS A 508 -31.92 -21.63 -3.24
CA LYS A 508 -31.50 -21.52 -1.84
C LYS A 508 -30.34 -20.56 -1.69
N ILE A 509 -30.38 -19.72 -0.65
CA ILE A 509 -29.32 -18.80 -0.31
C ILE A 509 -28.76 -19.14 1.06
N ALA A 510 -27.43 -19.29 1.11
CA ALA A 510 -26.70 -19.43 2.35
C ALA A 510 -25.84 -18.20 2.65
N MET A 511 -25.81 -17.80 3.90
CA MET A 511 -24.95 -16.75 4.41
C MET A 511 -23.91 -17.34 5.37
N PRO A 512 -22.61 -17.07 5.16
CA PRO A 512 -21.61 -17.46 6.13
C PRO A 512 -21.75 -16.60 7.40
N VAL A 513 -21.95 -17.27 8.51
CA VAL A 513 -22.02 -16.64 9.84
C VAL A 513 -20.79 -17.06 10.63
N HIS A 514 -20.14 -16.08 11.26
CA HIS A 514 -18.99 -16.33 12.14
C HIS A 514 -19.39 -17.25 13.29
N LEU A 515 -18.72 -18.37 13.41
CA LEU A 515 -18.72 -19.11 14.66
C LEU A 515 -17.84 -18.32 15.64
N GLU A 516 -18.46 -17.55 16.53
CA GLU A 516 -17.76 -17.15 17.75
C GLU A 516 -17.45 -18.44 18.50
N THR A 517 -16.24 -18.97 18.32
CA THR A 517 -15.78 -20.07 19.15
C THR A 517 -15.71 -19.56 20.58
N ALA A 518 -16.49 -20.18 21.46
CA ALA A 518 -16.43 -19.99 22.92
C ALA A 518 -15.00 -20.18 23.48
N ALA A 519 -14.06 -20.68 22.70
CA ALA A 519 -12.63 -20.80 22.97
C ALA A 519 -11.92 -19.44 23.17
N GLN A 520 -12.40 -18.33 22.57
CA GLN A 520 -11.74 -17.01 22.77
C GLN A 520 -11.98 -16.42 24.16
N SER A 521 -13.04 -16.83 24.87
CA SER A 521 -13.25 -16.47 26.30
C SER A 521 -12.49 -17.37 27.27
N GLY A 522 -12.20 -18.62 26.91
CA GLY A 522 -11.46 -19.60 27.71
C GLY A 522 -9.94 -19.49 27.59
N GLU A 523 -9.40 -19.17 26.40
CA GLU A 523 -7.97 -18.99 26.19
C GLU A 523 -7.40 -17.74 26.89
N LYS A 524 -8.20 -16.70 27.10
CA LYS A 524 -7.78 -15.53 27.90
C LYS A 524 -7.44 -15.88 29.34
N LYS A 525 -8.02 -16.97 29.90
CA LYS A 525 -7.70 -17.47 31.27
C LYS A 525 -6.56 -18.50 31.30
N ARG A 526 -6.33 -19.26 30.24
CA ARG A 526 -5.27 -20.28 30.19
C ARG A 526 -3.90 -19.73 29.76
N ARG A 527 -3.84 -18.72 28.89
CA ARG A 527 -2.58 -18.06 28.49
C ARG A 527 -1.91 -17.25 29.61
N ARG A 528 -2.58 -16.98 30.73
CA ARG A 528 -1.96 -16.34 31.90
C ARG A 528 -1.07 -17.27 32.73
N LYS A 529 -1.05 -18.59 32.43
CA LYS A 529 -0.24 -19.57 33.19
C LYS A 529 0.87 -20.29 32.43
N SER A 530 1.02 -20.03 31.11
CA SER A 530 2.04 -20.69 30.27
C SER A 530 3.09 -19.75 29.65
N ALA A 531 3.21 -18.51 30.13
CA ALA A 531 4.26 -17.59 29.69
C ALA A 531 5.50 -17.69 30.61
N ALA A 532 5.98 -18.90 30.84
CA ALA A 532 7.26 -19.15 31.47
C ALA A 532 7.78 -20.53 31.02
N ALA A 533 8.19 -20.62 29.77
CA ALA A 533 9.18 -21.59 29.30
C ALA A 533 9.64 -21.11 27.91
N SER A 534 10.74 -20.39 27.86
CA SER A 534 11.51 -20.13 26.65
C SER A 534 11.98 -21.48 26.10
N ALA A 535 11.54 -21.83 24.90
CA ALA A 535 12.19 -22.89 24.13
C ALA A 535 13.62 -22.45 23.79
N PRO A 536 14.59 -23.35 23.66
CA PRO A 536 15.96 -22.99 23.30
C PRO A 536 15.96 -22.44 21.86
N THR A 537 16.51 -21.24 21.70
CA THR A 537 16.83 -20.62 20.41
C THR A 537 17.82 -21.51 19.68
N THR A 538 17.51 -21.90 18.45
CA THR A 538 18.48 -22.54 17.54
C THR A 538 19.63 -21.55 17.28
N GLY A 539 20.86 -22.02 17.09
CA GLY A 539 22.08 -21.17 16.97
C GLY A 539 21.97 -20.03 15.93
N THR A 540 21.13 -20.19 14.90
CA THR A 540 20.86 -19.16 13.89
C THR A 540 20.10 -17.95 14.44
N ASP A 541 19.18 -18.10 15.40
CA ASP A 541 18.43 -16.99 16.00
C ASP A 541 19.34 -16.11 16.89
N GLY A 542 20.29 -16.74 17.59
CA GLY A 542 21.27 -16.03 18.43
C GLY A 542 22.26 -15.20 17.59
N LEU A 543 22.80 -15.78 16.52
CA LEU A 543 23.70 -15.08 15.59
C LEU A 543 22.98 -13.92 14.91
N PHE A 544 21.73 -14.13 14.46
CA PHE A 544 20.92 -13.05 13.88
C PHE A 544 20.73 -11.87 14.84
N ALA A 545 20.51 -12.14 16.12
CA ALA A 545 20.40 -11.09 17.15
C ALA A 545 21.71 -10.33 17.34
N ALA A 546 22.86 -11.01 17.34
CA ALA A 546 24.18 -10.39 17.42
C ALA A 546 24.47 -9.50 16.20
N LEU A 547 24.20 -9.99 15.00
CA LEU A 547 24.34 -9.21 13.76
C LEU A 547 23.42 -7.99 13.73
N LYS A 548 22.19 -8.11 14.24
CA LYS A 548 21.26 -6.99 14.37
C LYS A 548 21.75 -5.92 15.34
N ALA A 549 22.39 -6.32 16.45
CA ALA A 549 22.99 -5.39 17.40
C ALA A 549 24.16 -4.64 16.76
N GLU A 550 25.05 -5.34 16.04
CA GLU A 550 26.20 -4.74 15.36
C GLU A 550 25.75 -3.77 14.25
N ARG A 551 24.75 -4.15 13.45
CA ARG A 551 24.13 -3.27 12.47
C ARG A 551 23.63 -1.97 13.10
N THR A 552 22.93 -2.09 14.24
CA THR A 552 22.37 -0.92 14.95
C THR A 552 23.50 -0.01 15.45
N ARG A 553 24.60 -0.57 15.96
CA ARG A 553 25.78 0.17 16.41
C ARG A 553 26.44 0.95 15.26
N LEU A 554 26.64 0.30 14.11
CA LEU A 554 27.24 0.92 12.92
C LEU A 554 26.34 2.01 12.35
N ALA A 555 25.05 1.74 12.24
CA ALA A 555 24.07 2.70 11.76
C ALA A 555 24.02 3.96 12.63
N ALA A 556 24.07 3.81 13.95
CA ALA A 556 24.12 4.92 14.89
C ALA A 556 25.41 5.74 14.76
N ALA A 557 26.56 5.10 14.56
CA ALA A 557 27.85 5.76 14.37
C ALA A 557 27.89 6.60 13.07
N GLU A 558 27.20 6.15 12.02
CA GLU A 558 27.17 6.84 10.73
C GLU A 558 25.97 7.80 10.58
N GLY A 559 25.04 7.81 11.55
CA GLY A 559 23.82 8.63 11.45
C GLY A 559 22.89 8.20 10.31
N VAL A 560 22.85 6.90 9.99
CA VAL A 560 21.98 6.34 8.94
C VAL A 560 20.98 5.34 9.54
N PRO A 561 19.79 5.13 8.93
CA PRO A 561 18.87 4.09 9.35
C PRO A 561 19.50 2.69 9.26
N ALA A 562 19.19 1.80 10.21
CA ALA A 562 19.79 0.47 10.29
C ALA A 562 19.63 -0.37 9.02
N TYR A 563 18.48 -0.28 8.34
CA TYR A 563 18.21 -1.01 7.09
C TYR A 563 19.06 -0.53 5.90
N VAL A 564 19.64 0.67 5.97
CA VAL A 564 20.55 1.21 4.94
C VAL A 564 21.89 0.47 4.97
N VAL A 565 22.35 0.10 6.16
CA VAL A 565 23.56 -0.74 6.32
C VAL A 565 23.25 -2.11 5.70
N PHE A 566 22.36 -2.90 6.30
CA PHE A 566 21.85 -4.16 5.74
C PHE A 566 20.40 -4.38 6.09
N SER A 567 19.63 -5.00 5.18
CA SER A 567 18.26 -5.41 5.43
C SER A 567 18.17 -6.59 6.41
N ASN A 568 17.01 -6.86 6.99
CA ASN A 568 16.82 -8.06 7.81
C ASN A 568 17.03 -9.33 6.99
N ALA A 569 16.60 -9.35 5.72
CA ALA A 569 16.82 -10.48 4.82
C ALA A 569 18.31 -10.74 4.58
N THR A 570 19.12 -9.67 4.43
CA THR A 570 20.59 -9.77 4.32
C THR A 570 21.20 -10.34 5.61
N LEU A 571 20.75 -9.88 6.79
CA LEU A 571 21.22 -10.41 8.07
C LEU A 571 20.81 -11.86 8.29
N ALA A 572 19.63 -12.27 7.84
CA ALA A 572 19.16 -13.66 7.91
C ALA A 572 20.02 -14.58 7.02
N ASP A 573 20.29 -14.15 5.78
CA ASP A 573 21.19 -14.89 4.87
C ASP A 573 22.63 -14.95 5.43
N MET A 574 23.11 -13.85 6.02
CA MET A 574 24.40 -13.77 6.71
C MET A 574 24.48 -14.73 7.91
N ALA A 575 23.42 -14.79 8.73
CA ALA A 575 23.35 -15.72 9.85
C ALA A 575 23.27 -17.18 9.41
N ALA A 576 22.62 -17.46 8.28
CA ALA A 576 22.52 -18.81 7.71
C ALA A 576 23.85 -19.29 7.09
N LYS A 577 24.61 -18.38 6.46
CA LYS A 577 25.88 -18.67 5.80
C LYS A 577 27.10 -18.58 6.73
N ALA A 578 26.98 -17.78 7.79
CA ALA A 578 28.07 -17.50 8.76
C ALA A 578 29.42 -17.25 8.08
N PRO A 579 29.57 -16.21 7.23
CA PRO A 579 30.81 -15.99 6.46
C PRO A 579 32.02 -15.71 7.37
N HIS A 580 33.16 -16.27 7.01
CA HIS A 580 34.44 -16.10 7.76
C HIS A 580 35.48 -15.28 6.99
N THR A 581 35.33 -15.18 5.67
CA THR A 581 36.22 -14.41 4.81
C THR A 581 35.47 -13.29 4.09
N THR A 582 36.22 -12.34 3.52
CA THR A 582 35.62 -11.27 2.70
C THR A 582 34.93 -11.86 1.44
N GLU A 583 35.49 -12.91 0.88
CA GLU A 583 34.95 -13.62 -0.27
C GLU A 583 33.61 -14.27 0.09
N ASP A 584 33.51 -14.99 1.21
CA ASP A 584 32.26 -15.57 1.71
C ASP A 584 31.22 -14.47 2.02
N PHE A 585 31.68 -13.33 2.54
CA PHE A 585 30.80 -12.19 2.86
C PHE A 585 30.17 -11.59 1.61
N LEU A 586 30.87 -11.58 0.48
CA LEU A 586 30.35 -11.15 -0.82
C LEU A 586 29.32 -12.12 -1.43
N GLU A 587 29.25 -13.35 -0.95
CA GLU A 587 28.21 -14.31 -1.36
C GLU A 587 26.89 -14.13 -0.60
N VAL A 588 26.86 -13.28 0.44
CA VAL A 588 25.63 -12.94 1.16
C VAL A 588 24.74 -12.05 0.30
N SER A 589 23.48 -12.42 0.16
CA SER A 589 22.52 -11.66 -0.62
C SER A 589 22.33 -10.23 -0.07
N GLY A 590 22.46 -9.23 -0.94
CA GLY A 590 22.37 -7.81 -0.56
C GLY A 590 23.68 -7.20 -0.05
N VAL A 591 24.79 -7.91 -0.15
CA VAL A 591 26.17 -7.42 0.11
C VAL A 591 26.86 -7.17 -1.22
N GLY A 592 27.01 -5.89 -1.60
CA GLY A 592 27.87 -5.48 -2.72
C GLY A 592 29.26 -5.10 -2.23
N GLU A 593 30.23 -4.98 -3.14
CA GLU A 593 31.65 -4.71 -2.82
C GLU A 593 31.83 -3.45 -1.96
N ILE A 594 31.10 -2.38 -2.25
CA ILE A 594 31.20 -1.13 -1.50
C ILE A 594 30.77 -1.33 -0.04
N LYS A 595 29.68 -2.08 0.19
CA LYS A 595 29.22 -2.39 1.55
C LYS A 595 30.13 -3.41 2.24
N ALA A 596 30.66 -4.36 1.51
CA ALA A 596 31.64 -5.30 2.03
C ALA A 596 32.92 -4.59 2.49
N ALA A 597 33.46 -3.69 1.68
CA ALA A 597 34.63 -2.88 2.04
C ALA A 597 34.36 -1.97 3.25
N ARG A 598 33.13 -1.45 3.40
CA ARG A 598 32.78 -0.50 4.47
C ARG A 598 32.44 -1.19 5.80
N TYR A 599 31.73 -2.29 5.75
CA TYR A 599 31.13 -2.94 6.92
C TYR A 599 31.60 -4.37 7.16
N GLY A 600 32.21 -5.03 6.16
CA GLY A 600 32.58 -6.45 6.21
C GLY A 600 33.39 -6.84 7.42
N GLU A 601 34.46 -6.09 7.72
CA GLU A 601 35.35 -6.38 8.87
C GLU A 601 34.58 -6.40 10.21
N ALA A 602 33.65 -5.46 10.42
CA ALA A 602 32.87 -5.38 11.65
C ALA A 602 31.92 -6.56 11.82
N PHE A 603 31.26 -6.97 10.72
CA PHE A 603 30.33 -8.11 10.74
C PHE A 603 31.08 -9.45 10.87
N LEU A 604 32.20 -9.64 10.20
CA LEU A 604 33.04 -10.83 10.33
C LEU A 604 33.54 -10.99 11.78
N LYS A 605 33.96 -9.89 12.42
CA LYS A 605 34.33 -9.89 13.84
C LYS A 605 33.13 -10.24 14.75
N ALA A 606 31.95 -9.75 14.46
CA ALA A 606 30.73 -10.06 15.23
C ALA A 606 30.34 -11.55 15.12
N ILE A 607 30.52 -12.15 13.94
CA ILE A 607 30.29 -13.58 13.70
C ILE A 607 31.31 -14.42 14.51
N ALA A 608 32.58 -14.10 14.38
CA ALA A 608 33.64 -14.82 15.09
C ALA A 608 33.47 -14.75 16.62
N ALA A 609 33.15 -13.56 17.15
CA ALA A 609 32.89 -13.37 18.58
C ALA A 609 31.66 -14.16 19.07
N TYR A 610 30.62 -14.26 18.26
CA TYR A 610 29.43 -15.05 18.59
C TYR A 610 29.77 -16.56 18.63
N GLU A 611 30.51 -17.07 17.66
CA GLU A 611 30.87 -18.48 17.59
C GLU A 611 31.84 -18.89 18.70
N GLU A 612 32.74 -17.98 19.12
CA GLU A 612 33.60 -18.20 20.29
C GLU A 612 32.78 -18.30 21.58
N ALA A 613 31.80 -17.43 21.75
CA ALA A 613 30.90 -17.42 22.90
C ALA A 613 29.95 -18.65 22.94
N ASP A 614 29.58 -19.19 21.78
CA ASP A 614 28.70 -20.38 21.67
C ASP A 614 29.48 -21.68 21.94
N LYS A 615 30.83 -21.65 21.81
CA LYS A 615 31.74 -22.78 22.10
C LYS A 615 32.22 -22.84 23.57
N ALA A 616 32.08 -21.74 24.32
CA ALA A 616 32.48 -21.61 25.72
C ALA A 616 31.32 -21.90 26.67
#